data_c80846fe09af77fa33a4b64446d83732
#
_entry.id   c80846fe09af77fa33a4b64446d83732
#
_cell.length_a   1.000
_cell.length_b   1.000
_cell.length_c   1.000
_cell.angle_alpha   90.00
_cell.angle_beta   90.00
_cell.angle_gamma   90.00
#
_symmetry.space_group_name_H-M   'P 1'
#
loop_
_entity.id
_entity.type
_entity.pdbx_description
1 polymer ?
#
loop_
_entity_poly.entity_id
_entity_poly.type
_entity_poly.pdbx_seq_one_letter_code
_entity_poly.pdbx_strand_id
1 'polypeptide(L)'
;LRGLVPERARRGMKFASNAAVAPWGKVADLLRADSLYDEARQVESITKRWGNIDDQSRGMRKLPFYRLLLMDKYLPRLRHVGYVMNYSVFRQLTLDEIRQLYAADYKQLTKYEYFRLYRAEADSVRRETMLRQALEIYPSFMVAANDLSALLINRQAADADLLRPFAGKNAPAVVNTNQMTALLNAGLYTAADSLSAFVPDNETTHMLLAVNAVLNGRFDGYYETVAKTGQRNELVMLLAMKRNDEALKLSKQLPDDQALTHYLRAICLNRLEEVSDAYDELRKALDMDPSLKQVAHADGDVNDLLLDSKDNH
;
A
#
# COMPACT_ATOMS: atom_id res chain seq x y z
N LEU A 1 8.93 30.67 -21.66
CA LEU A 1 8.27 30.27 -20.41
C LEU A 1 8.43 28.78 -20.10
N ARG A 2 8.22 27.87 -21.08
CA ARG A 2 8.41 26.42 -20.83
C ARG A 2 9.79 26.06 -20.31
N GLY A 3 10.85 26.77 -20.73
CA GLY A 3 12.22 26.56 -20.27
C GLY A 3 12.52 27.09 -18.88
N LEU A 4 11.71 28.04 -18.37
CA LEU A 4 11.90 28.68 -17.07
C LEU A 4 11.18 27.98 -15.92
N VAL A 5 10.26 27.05 -16.23
CA VAL A 5 9.49 26.31 -15.23
C VAL A 5 10.13 24.93 -15.03
N PRO A 6 10.49 24.55 -13.80
CA PRO A 6 11.04 23.23 -13.51
C PRO A 6 10.13 22.10 -14.01
N GLU A 7 10.70 21.02 -14.51
CA GLU A 7 9.96 19.92 -15.15
C GLU A 7 8.91 19.30 -14.22
N ARG A 8 9.21 19.22 -12.94
CA ARG A 8 8.28 18.73 -11.91
C ARG A 8 7.01 19.57 -11.79
N ALA A 9 7.10 20.88 -11.98
CA ALA A 9 5.96 21.79 -11.91
C ALA A 9 5.17 21.82 -13.24
N ARG A 10 5.80 21.48 -14.37
CA ARG A 10 5.13 21.48 -15.69
C ARG A 10 4.09 20.41 -15.89
N ARG A 11 4.15 19.30 -15.17
CA ARG A 11 3.27 18.11 -15.36
C ARG A 11 1.78 18.40 -15.20
N GLY A 12 1.38 19.44 -14.45
CA GLY A 12 -0.01 19.84 -14.25
C GLY A 12 -0.40 21.14 -14.99
N MET A 13 0.52 21.77 -15.72
CA MET A 13 0.26 23.07 -16.35
C MET A 13 -0.31 22.92 -17.76
N LYS A 14 -1.42 23.59 -18.03
CA LYS A 14 -1.96 23.76 -19.39
C LYS A 14 -1.49 25.12 -19.93
N PHE A 15 -0.79 25.08 -21.05
CA PHE A 15 -0.33 26.28 -21.74
C PHE A 15 -1.23 26.52 -22.95
N ALA A 16 -1.88 27.68 -22.98
CA ALA A 16 -2.60 28.16 -24.15
C ALA A 16 -1.98 29.50 -24.56
N SER A 17 -1.75 29.70 -25.85
CA SER A 17 -1.36 30.98 -26.42
C SER A 17 -2.51 31.49 -27.27
N ASN A 18 -2.90 32.74 -27.05
CA ASN A 18 -3.87 33.42 -27.86
C ASN A 18 -3.19 34.65 -28.44
N ALA A 19 -3.20 34.77 -29.78
CA ALA A 19 -2.69 35.93 -30.46
C ALA A 19 -3.86 36.81 -30.93
N ALA A 20 -3.87 38.05 -30.49
CA ALA A 20 -4.84 39.03 -30.97
C ALA A 20 -4.11 40.16 -31.68
N VAL A 21 -4.58 40.55 -32.87
CA VAL A 21 -4.08 41.68 -33.59
C VAL A 21 -4.73 42.94 -33.02
N ALA A 22 -3.90 43.92 -32.62
CA ALA A 22 -4.44 45.17 -32.14
C ALA A 22 -5.20 45.91 -33.26
N PRO A 23 -6.44 46.38 -33.02
CA PRO A 23 -7.21 47.07 -34.04
C PRO A 23 -6.54 48.39 -34.42
N TRP A 24 -6.59 48.75 -35.70
CA TRP A 24 -6.05 49.99 -36.25
C TRP A 24 -6.57 51.25 -35.59
N GLY A 25 -7.79 51.20 -35.02
CA GLY A 25 -8.35 52.32 -34.24
C GLY A 25 -7.45 52.75 -33.08
N LYS A 26 -6.80 51.80 -32.39
CA LYS A 26 -5.82 52.14 -31.32
C LYS A 26 -4.59 52.85 -31.85
N VAL A 27 -4.19 52.58 -33.09
CA VAL A 27 -3.10 53.34 -33.75
C VAL A 27 -3.54 54.77 -33.98
N ALA A 28 -4.79 55.01 -34.44
CA ALA A 28 -5.36 56.34 -34.62
C ALA A 28 -5.42 57.12 -33.29
N ASP A 29 -5.77 56.45 -32.17
CA ASP A 29 -5.81 57.07 -30.87
C ASP A 29 -4.41 57.50 -30.41
N LEU A 30 -3.40 56.68 -30.64
CA LEU A 30 -1.99 57.03 -30.33
C LEU A 30 -1.46 58.20 -31.17
N LEU A 31 -1.85 58.23 -32.49
CA LEU A 31 -1.50 59.35 -33.38
C LEU A 31 -2.12 60.67 -32.91
N ARG A 32 -3.38 60.63 -32.45
CA ARG A 32 -4.03 61.80 -31.85
C ARG A 32 -3.37 62.28 -30.59
N ALA A 33 -2.98 61.34 -29.70
CA ALA A 33 -2.25 61.66 -28.47
C ALA A 33 -0.91 62.37 -28.74
N ASP A 34 -0.27 62.02 -29.85
CA ASP A 34 0.97 62.64 -30.29
C ASP A 34 0.74 63.88 -31.21
N SER A 35 -0.53 64.38 -31.29
CA SER A 35 -0.94 65.57 -32.09
C SER A 35 -0.82 65.40 -33.61
N LEU A 36 -0.77 64.16 -34.10
CA LEU A 36 -0.70 63.81 -35.53
C LEU A 36 -2.13 63.60 -36.08
N TYR A 37 -2.92 64.63 -36.10
CA TYR A 37 -4.36 64.58 -36.38
C TYR A 37 -4.67 64.19 -37.84
N ASP A 38 -3.83 64.63 -38.80
CA ASP A 38 -4.05 64.31 -40.22
C ASP A 38 -3.78 62.84 -40.53
N GLU A 39 -2.74 62.28 -39.97
CA GLU A 39 -2.41 60.89 -40.06
C GLU A 39 -3.47 60.02 -39.36
N ALA A 40 -3.92 60.45 -38.18
CA ALA A 40 -5.01 59.76 -37.45
C ALA A 40 -6.28 59.71 -38.28
N ARG A 41 -6.69 60.81 -38.93
CA ARG A 41 -7.88 60.85 -39.85
C ARG A 41 -7.74 59.92 -41.02
N GLN A 42 -6.55 59.79 -41.61
CA GLN A 42 -6.30 58.87 -42.72
C GLN A 42 -6.38 57.41 -42.27
N VAL A 43 -5.84 57.05 -41.11
CA VAL A 43 -5.96 55.71 -40.52
C VAL A 43 -7.44 55.38 -40.26
N GLU A 44 -8.18 56.32 -39.67
CA GLU A 44 -9.62 56.12 -39.42
C GLU A 44 -10.46 55.98 -40.69
N SER A 45 -10.14 56.75 -41.71
CA SER A 45 -10.87 56.63 -42.98
C SER A 45 -10.75 55.23 -43.59
N ILE A 46 -9.56 54.63 -43.45
CA ILE A 46 -9.29 53.25 -43.90
C ILE A 46 -10.00 52.25 -43.01
N THR A 47 -9.97 52.44 -41.69
CA THR A 47 -10.65 51.52 -40.75
C THR A 47 -12.19 51.55 -40.91
N LYS A 48 -12.76 52.72 -41.21
CA LYS A 48 -14.19 52.85 -41.49
C LYS A 48 -14.60 52.27 -42.85
N ARG A 49 -13.68 52.31 -43.83
CA ARG A 49 -13.94 51.82 -45.18
C ARG A 49 -13.95 50.29 -45.28
N TRP A 50 -13.15 49.61 -44.46
CA TRP A 50 -12.93 48.18 -44.52
C TRP A 50 -13.31 47.49 -43.20
N GLY A 51 -14.22 46.49 -43.28
CA GLY A 51 -14.73 45.79 -42.11
C GLY A 51 -13.76 44.75 -41.50
N ASN A 52 -12.80 44.27 -42.29
CA ASN A 52 -11.83 43.28 -41.80
C ASN A 52 -10.40 43.85 -41.67
N ILE A 53 -9.61 43.28 -40.78
CA ILE A 53 -8.27 43.78 -40.41
C ILE A 53 -7.24 43.59 -41.52
N ASP A 54 -7.43 42.59 -42.39
CA ASP A 54 -6.49 42.30 -43.48
C ASP A 54 -6.62 43.36 -44.59
N ASP A 55 -7.84 43.73 -44.94
CA ASP A 55 -8.10 44.76 -45.93
C ASP A 55 -7.72 46.16 -45.39
N GLN A 56 -7.97 46.40 -44.10
CA GLN A 56 -7.47 47.61 -43.43
C GLN A 56 -5.95 47.67 -43.52
N SER A 57 -5.24 46.57 -43.21
CA SER A 57 -3.79 46.47 -43.30
C SER A 57 -3.25 46.71 -44.72
N ARG A 58 -3.94 46.19 -45.74
CA ARG A 58 -3.60 46.48 -47.16
C ARG A 58 -3.78 47.96 -47.49
N GLY A 59 -4.85 48.58 -46.98
CA GLY A 59 -5.08 50.00 -47.11
C GLY A 59 -3.98 50.86 -46.43
N MET A 60 -3.61 50.49 -45.19
CA MET A 60 -2.56 51.16 -44.43
C MET A 60 -1.19 51.12 -45.10
N ARG A 61 -0.83 50.02 -45.75
CA ARG A 61 0.44 49.91 -46.51
C ARG A 61 0.56 50.89 -47.65
N LYS A 62 -0.51 51.48 -48.14
CA LYS A 62 -0.51 52.48 -49.20
C LYS A 62 -0.24 53.91 -48.67
N LEU A 63 -0.27 54.11 -47.36
CA LEU A 63 -0.01 55.42 -46.76
C LEU A 63 1.50 55.77 -46.85
N PRO A 64 1.85 56.99 -47.25
CA PRO A 64 3.25 57.40 -47.39
C PRO A 64 4.04 57.29 -46.08
N PHE A 65 3.37 57.46 -44.97
CA PHE A 65 4.00 57.36 -43.62
C PHE A 65 3.89 55.97 -43.00
N TYR A 66 3.40 54.94 -43.72
CA TYR A 66 3.17 53.61 -43.18
C TYR A 66 4.44 53.00 -42.54
N ARG A 67 5.55 53.00 -43.27
CA ARG A 67 6.80 52.37 -42.81
C ARG A 67 7.44 53.12 -41.64
N LEU A 68 7.75 54.41 -41.85
CA LEU A 68 8.46 55.20 -40.86
C LEU A 68 7.65 55.54 -39.61
N LEU A 69 6.36 55.71 -39.76
CA LEU A 69 5.50 56.15 -38.65
C LEU A 69 4.72 54.92 -38.06
N LEU A 70 3.93 54.21 -38.85
CA LEU A 70 3.07 53.18 -38.32
C LEU A 70 3.85 51.93 -37.91
N MET A 71 4.74 51.44 -38.78
CA MET A 71 5.50 50.19 -38.52
C MET A 71 6.60 50.40 -37.46
N ASP A 72 7.37 51.48 -37.56
CA ASP A 72 8.57 51.65 -36.74
C ASP A 72 8.27 52.33 -35.40
N LYS A 73 7.25 53.18 -35.31
CA LYS A 73 6.97 53.95 -34.10
C LYS A 73 5.72 53.50 -33.37
N TYR A 74 4.59 53.31 -34.03
CA TYR A 74 3.27 53.12 -33.37
C TYR A 74 2.90 51.64 -33.18
N LEU A 75 3.10 50.78 -34.16
CA LEU A 75 2.78 49.35 -34.00
C LEU A 75 3.63 48.67 -32.91
N PRO A 76 4.90 48.97 -32.69
CA PRO A 76 5.66 48.45 -31.59
C PRO A 76 5.10 48.85 -30.19
N ARG A 77 4.54 50.06 -30.07
CA ARG A 77 3.87 50.52 -28.82
C ARG A 77 2.60 49.71 -28.48
N LEU A 78 1.97 49.09 -29.45
CA LEU A 78 0.81 48.21 -29.26
C LEU A 78 1.18 46.76 -29.06
N ARG A 79 2.42 46.39 -29.31
CA ARG A 79 2.88 45.01 -29.04
C ARG A 79 3.10 44.84 -27.55
N HIS A 80 2.24 44.05 -26.94
CA HIS A 80 2.40 43.65 -25.56
C HIS A 80 2.11 42.16 -25.43
N VAL A 81 2.78 41.52 -24.48
CA VAL A 81 2.55 40.14 -24.09
C VAL A 81 1.98 40.16 -22.70
N GLY A 82 0.72 39.75 -22.60
CA GLY A 82 0.07 39.54 -21.31
C GLY A 82 0.18 38.08 -20.89
N TYR A 83 0.46 37.87 -19.63
CA TYR A 83 0.44 36.54 -19.02
C TYR A 83 -0.70 36.48 -18.03
N VAL A 84 -1.59 35.50 -18.22
CA VAL A 84 -2.62 35.17 -17.24
C VAL A 84 -2.25 33.82 -16.65
N MET A 85 -2.00 33.79 -15.36
CA MET A 85 -1.75 32.57 -14.62
C MET A 85 -2.95 32.27 -13.75
N ASN A 86 -3.68 31.24 -14.13
CA ASN A 86 -4.75 30.69 -13.29
C ASN A 86 -4.16 29.57 -12.45
N TYR A 87 -4.21 29.70 -11.14
CA TYR A 87 -3.78 28.66 -10.21
C TYR A 87 -4.88 28.38 -9.20
N SER A 88 -5.05 27.10 -8.89
CA SER A 88 -5.92 26.68 -7.81
C SER A 88 -5.05 26.35 -6.59
N VAL A 89 -5.32 26.98 -5.47
CA VAL A 89 -4.69 26.64 -4.19
C VAL A 89 -5.52 25.51 -3.58
N PHE A 90 -4.95 24.29 -3.60
CA PHE A 90 -5.53 23.16 -2.88
C PHE A 90 -5.02 23.22 -1.45
N ARG A 91 -5.86 23.60 -0.51
CA ARG A 91 -5.57 23.36 0.90
C ARG A 91 -5.89 21.91 1.26
N GLN A 92 -5.12 21.35 2.15
CA GLN A 92 -5.48 20.07 2.73
C GLN A 92 -6.75 20.23 3.58
N LEU A 93 -7.68 19.29 3.43
CA LEU A 93 -8.85 19.23 4.29
C LEU A 93 -8.42 18.97 5.74
N THR A 94 -9.11 19.58 6.68
CA THR A 94 -8.98 19.21 8.10
C THR A 94 -9.51 17.82 8.33
N LEU A 95 -9.17 17.19 9.45
CA LEU A 95 -9.65 15.84 9.76
C LEU A 95 -11.18 15.81 9.88
N ASP A 96 -11.80 16.86 10.41
CA ASP A 96 -13.26 16.95 10.57
C ASP A 96 -13.95 17.10 9.20
N GLU A 97 -13.37 17.87 8.29
CA GLU A 97 -13.86 17.95 6.90
C GLU A 97 -13.75 16.59 6.18
N ILE A 98 -12.66 15.85 6.40
CA ILE A 98 -12.50 14.49 5.88
C ILE A 98 -13.56 13.55 6.44
N ARG A 99 -13.85 13.64 7.76
CA ARG A 99 -14.91 12.85 8.40
C ARG A 99 -16.30 13.16 7.83
N GLN A 100 -16.59 14.43 7.61
CA GLN A 100 -17.85 14.86 6.98
C GLN A 100 -17.97 14.34 5.54
N LEU A 101 -16.91 14.47 4.76
CA LEU A 101 -16.86 13.95 3.38
C LEU A 101 -17.02 12.44 3.34
N TYR A 102 -16.34 11.72 4.24
CA TYR A 102 -16.45 10.28 4.38
C TYR A 102 -17.87 9.84 4.74
N ALA A 103 -18.53 10.55 5.65
CA ALA A 103 -19.91 10.27 6.05
C ALA A 103 -20.91 10.54 4.92
N ALA A 104 -20.66 11.54 4.08
CA ALA A 104 -21.50 11.87 2.94
C ALA A 104 -21.32 10.90 1.76
N ASP A 105 -20.07 10.64 1.37
CA ASP A 105 -19.71 9.72 0.31
C ASP A 105 -18.23 9.33 0.41
N TYR A 106 -17.96 8.16 0.99
CA TYR A 106 -16.61 7.66 1.19
C TYR A 106 -15.81 7.50 -0.13
N LYS A 107 -16.49 7.39 -1.29
CA LYS A 107 -15.85 7.22 -2.61
C LYS A 107 -15.14 8.47 -3.10
N GLN A 108 -15.42 9.63 -2.51
CA GLN A 108 -14.80 10.90 -2.89
C GLN A 108 -13.44 11.14 -2.24
N LEU A 109 -13.07 10.36 -1.20
CA LEU A 109 -11.81 10.53 -0.52
C LEU A 109 -10.63 10.10 -1.42
N THR A 110 -9.58 10.92 -1.41
CA THR A 110 -8.28 10.57 -2.00
C THR A 110 -7.52 9.56 -1.11
N LYS A 111 -6.51 8.89 -1.66
CA LYS A 111 -5.63 7.98 -0.87
C LYS A 111 -5.03 8.67 0.37
N TYR A 112 -4.66 9.95 0.25
CA TYR A 112 -4.08 10.71 1.35
C TYR A 112 -5.10 11.02 2.46
N GLU A 113 -6.33 11.35 2.09
CA GLU A 113 -7.42 11.59 3.04
C GLU A 113 -7.83 10.30 3.75
N TYR A 114 -7.91 9.17 3.05
CA TYR A 114 -8.08 7.86 3.66
C TYR A 114 -6.97 7.56 4.67
N PHE A 115 -5.70 7.77 4.27
CA PHE A 115 -4.56 7.56 5.16
C PHE A 115 -4.69 8.36 6.46
N ARG A 116 -5.04 9.64 6.36
CA ARG A 116 -5.25 10.49 7.56
C ARG A 116 -6.44 10.03 8.39
N LEU A 117 -7.53 9.62 7.74
CA LEU A 117 -8.76 9.21 8.40
C LEU A 117 -8.56 7.95 9.24
N TYR A 118 -8.09 6.85 8.62
CA TYR A 118 -7.95 5.59 9.33
C TYR A 118 -6.82 5.59 10.36
N ARG A 119 -5.79 6.42 10.16
CA ARG A 119 -4.72 6.61 11.17
C ARG A 119 -5.20 7.33 12.41
N ALA A 120 -6.21 8.18 12.28
CA ALA A 120 -6.81 8.90 13.40
C ALA A 120 -7.95 8.12 14.08
N GLU A 121 -8.40 6.98 13.52
CA GLU A 121 -9.46 6.16 14.10
C GLU A 121 -8.88 5.24 15.17
N ALA A 122 -9.42 5.32 16.38
CA ALA A 122 -9.01 4.50 17.51
C ALA A 122 -9.70 3.13 17.51
N ASP A 123 -10.97 3.09 17.07
CA ASP A 123 -11.74 1.86 16.97
C ASP A 123 -11.22 0.96 15.86
N SER A 124 -10.77 -0.22 16.23
CA SER A 124 -10.15 -1.16 15.29
C SER A 124 -11.12 -1.75 14.27
N VAL A 125 -12.41 -1.85 14.58
CA VAL A 125 -13.45 -2.35 13.66
C VAL A 125 -13.78 -1.29 12.61
N ARG A 126 -13.93 -0.04 13.05
CA ARG A 126 -14.14 1.09 12.14
C ARG A 126 -12.92 1.30 11.25
N ARG A 127 -11.71 1.18 11.82
CA ARG A 127 -10.46 1.28 11.05
C ARG A 127 -10.39 0.21 9.97
N GLU A 128 -10.75 -1.03 10.28
CA GLU A 128 -10.82 -2.10 9.28
C GLU A 128 -11.80 -1.76 8.15
N THR A 129 -12.99 -1.27 8.48
CA THR A 129 -13.99 -0.85 7.49
C THR A 129 -13.43 0.22 6.55
N MET A 130 -12.78 1.26 7.10
CA MET A 130 -12.16 2.32 6.31
C MET A 130 -11.05 1.80 5.40
N LEU A 131 -10.22 0.87 5.88
CA LEU A 131 -9.14 0.26 5.10
C LEU A 131 -9.69 -0.59 3.94
N ARG A 132 -10.74 -1.38 4.19
CA ARG A 132 -11.40 -2.18 3.14
C ARG A 132 -12.05 -1.29 2.07
N GLN A 133 -12.72 -0.21 2.47
CA GLN A 133 -13.30 0.78 1.55
C GLN A 133 -12.21 1.51 0.74
N ALA A 134 -11.09 1.87 1.38
CA ALA A 134 -9.96 2.45 0.67
C ALA A 134 -9.40 1.52 -0.41
N LEU A 135 -9.36 0.21 -0.15
CA LEU A 135 -8.88 -0.80 -1.10
C LEU A 135 -9.92 -1.13 -2.19
N GLU A 136 -11.21 -1.02 -1.88
CA GLU A 136 -12.27 -1.11 -2.89
C GLU A 136 -12.10 -0.04 -3.98
N ILE A 137 -11.81 1.21 -3.58
CA ILE A 137 -11.65 2.33 -4.52
C ILE A 137 -10.25 2.36 -5.13
N TYR A 138 -9.25 2.02 -4.34
CA TYR A 138 -7.83 2.06 -4.70
C TYR A 138 -7.16 0.70 -4.50
N PRO A 139 -7.41 -0.32 -5.35
CA PRO A 139 -6.84 -1.66 -5.17
C PRO A 139 -5.31 -1.70 -5.11
N SER A 140 -4.63 -0.70 -5.70
CA SER A 140 -3.17 -0.57 -5.67
C SER A 140 -2.65 0.25 -4.48
N PHE A 141 -3.45 0.49 -3.45
CA PHE A 141 -3.04 1.26 -2.28
C PHE A 141 -2.29 0.38 -1.27
N MET A 142 -1.03 0.06 -1.57
CA MET A 142 -0.17 -0.82 -0.78
C MET A 142 -0.12 -0.46 0.72
N VAL A 143 -0.09 0.84 1.07
CA VAL A 143 -0.02 1.27 2.47
C VAL A 143 -1.28 0.84 3.23
N ALA A 144 -2.46 1.03 2.64
CA ALA A 144 -3.71 0.59 3.27
C ALA A 144 -3.79 -0.95 3.36
N ALA A 145 -3.33 -1.67 2.32
CA ALA A 145 -3.27 -3.13 2.34
C ALA A 145 -2.33 -3.63 3.44
N ASN A 146 -1.17 -3.01 3.62
CA ASN A 146 -0.22 -3.37 4.67
C ASN A 146 -0.78 -3.09 6.08
N ASP A 147 -1.41 -1.94 6.28
CA ASP A 147 -2.01 -1.58 7.57
C ASP A 147 -3.21 -2.49 7.91
N LEU A 148 -4.01 -2.89 6.89
CA LEU A 148 -5.07 -3.89 7.07
C LEU A 148 -4.51 -5.27 7.41
N SER A 149 -3.46 -5.72 6.72
CA SER A 149 -2.81 -7.00 7.01
C SER A 149 -2.28 -7.05 8.44
N ALA A 150 -1.59 -6.02 8.90
CA ALA A 150 -1.11 -5.92 10.28
C ALA A 150 -2.28 -5.97 11.30
N LEU A 151 -3.39 -5.30 11.01
CA LEU A 151 -4.59 -5.33 11.85
C LEU A 151 -5.18 -6.73 11.96
N LEU A 152 -5.30 -7.43 10.81
CA LEU A 152 -5.84 -8.80 10.74
C LEU A 152 -4.91 -9.81 11.42
N ILE A 153 -3.59 -9.70 11.24
CA ILE A 153 -2.60 -10.54 11.93
C ILE A 153 -2.77 -10.41 13.45
N ASN A 154 -2.87 -9.19 13.97
CA ASN A 154 -3.04 -8.94 15.40
C ASN A 154 -4.36 -9.50 15.97
N ARG A 155 -5.36 -9.73 15.13
CA ARG A 155 -6.64 -10.35 15.50
C ARG A 155 -6.69 -11.86 15.22
N GLN A 156 -5.58 -12.48 14.85
CA GLN A 156 -5.52 -13.90 14.45
C GLN A 156 -6.44 -14.24 13.26
N ALA A 157 -6.71 -13.27 12.41
CA ALA A 157 -7.55 -13.36 11.21
C ALA A 157 -6.73 -13.02 9.94
N ALA A 158 -5.47 -13.44 9.91
CA ALA A 158 -4.55 -13.13 8.82
C ALA A 158 -5.10 -13.56 7.45
N ASP A 159 -4.95 -12.70 6.44
CA ASP A 159 -5.35 -12.94 5.06
C ASP A 159 -4.09 -13.06 4.19
N ALA A 160 -3.80 -14.28 3.73
CA ALA A 160 -2.63 -14.61 2.92
C ALA A 160 -2.66 -14.02 1.50
N ASP A 161 -3.81 -13.60 1.00
CA ASP A 161 -3.96 -13.07 -0.35
C ASP A 161 -3.85 -11.54 -0.41
N LEU A 162 -4.08 -10.86 0.70
CA LEU A 162 -4.19 -9.41 0.78
C LEU A 162 -2.91 -8.67 0.29
N LEU A 163 -1.73 -9.14 0.68
CA LEU A 163 -0.46 -8.52 0.32
C LEU A 163 0.25 -9.21 -0.86
N ARG A 164 -0.28 -10.32 -1.38
CA ARG A 164 0.31 -11.05 -2.52
C ARG A 164 0.66 -10.15 -3.71
N PRO A 165 -0.18 -9.18 -4.14
CA PRO A 165 0.14 -8.32 -5.27
C PRO A 165 1.28 -7.33 -5.01
N PHE A 166 1.66 -7.12 -3.76
CA PHE A 166 2.62 -6.10 -3.33
C PHE A 166 3.93 -6.68 -2.84
N ALA A 167 3.96 -7.97 -2.46
CA ALA A 167 5.13 -8.63 -1.88
C ALA A 167 6.17 -9.04 -2.93
N GLY A 168 7.41 -9.21 -2.51
CA GLY A 168 8.52 -9.70 -3.33
C GLY A 168 9.74 -8.77 -3.33
N LYS A 169 10.66 -8.99 -4.27
CA LYS A 169 11.99 -8.36 -4.32
C LYS A 169 12.00 -6.83 -4.21
N ASN A 170 11.00 -6.17 -4.80
CA ASN A 170 10.95 -4.70 -4.86
C ASN A 170 10.01 -4.10 -3.81
N ALA A 171 9.43 -4.92 -2.95
CA ALA A 171 8.53 -4.49 -1.89
C ALA A 171 9.30 -3.93 -0.68
N PRO A 172 8.70 -3.00 0.07
CA PRO A 172 9.22 -2.63 1.38
C PRO A 172 9.32 -3.86 2.30
N ALA A 173 10.37 -3.92 3.13
CA ALA A 173 10.59 -5.05 4.04
C ALA A 173 9.37 -5.36 4.93
N VAL A 174 8.68 -4.33 5.44
CA VAL A 174 7.47 -4.49 6.26
C VAL A 174 6.34 -5.22 5.54
N VAL A 175 6.19 -5.01 4.24
CA VAL A 175 5.19 -5.70 3.41
C VAL A 175 5.53 -7.19 3.31
N ASN A 176 6.80 -7.52 3.05
CA ASN A 176 7.26 -8.91 3.01
C ASN A 176 7.15 -9.60 4.37
N THR A 177 7.46 -8.89 5.47
CA THR A 177 7.31 -9.40 6.84
C THR A 177 5.85 -9.74 7.15
N ASN A 178 4.92 -8.83 6.88
CA ASN A 178 3.50 -9.06 7.12
C ASN A 178 2.94 -10.18 6.20
N GLN A 179 3.36 -10.21 4.93
CA GLN A 179 2.95 -11.28 4.01
C GLN A 179 3.49 -12.65 4.46
N MET A 180 4.76 -12.73 4.88
CA MET A 180 5.31 -13.97 5.42
C MET A 180 4.53 -14.41 6.66
N THR A 181 4.23 -13.52 7.58
CA THR A 181 3.43 -13.83 8.78
C THR A 181 2.04 -14.35 8.41
N ALA A 182 1.36 -13.72 7.45
CA ALA A 182 0.05 -14.17 7.00
C ALA A 182 0.08 -15.56 6.35
N LEU A 183 1.12 -15.83 5.54
CA LEU A 183 1.33 -17.13 4.90
C LEU A 183 1.62 -18.24 5.93
N LEU A 184 2.44 -17.95 6.95
CA LEU A 184 2.72 -18.90 8.02
C LEU A 184 1.45 -19.24 8.82
N ASN A 185 0.64 -18.23 9.14
CA ASN A 185 -0.64 -18.43 9.83
C ASN A 185 -1.64 -19.24 8.99
N ALA A 186 -1.54 -19.17 7.66
CA ALA A 186 -2.35 -19.96 6.74
C ALA A 186 -1.79 -21.37 6.46
N GLY A 187 -0.67 -21.75 7.07
CA GLY A 187 0.01 -23.04 6.83
C GLY A 187 0.73 -23.12 5.46
N LEU A 188 0.90 -22.00 4.77
CA LEU A 188 1.52 -21.94 3.44
C LEU A 188 3.04 -21.74 3.55
N TYR A 189 3.72 -22.71 4.22
CA TYR A 189 5.12 -22.58 4.66
C TYR A 189 6.11 -22.36 3.50
N THR A 190 5.97 -23.12 2.42
CA THR A 190 6.86 -22.96 1.23
C THR A 190 6.72 -21.59 0.59
N ALA A 191 5.49 -21.07 0.53
CA ALA A 191 5.24 -19.72 0.00
C ALA A 191 5.84 -18.66 0.93
N ALA A 192 5.71 -18.82 2.25
CA ALA A 192 6.34 -17.95 3.23
C ALA A 192 7.86 -17.96 3.07
N ASP A 193 8.46 -19.12 2.88
CA ASP A 193 9.91 -19.29 2.73
C ASP A 193 10.48 -18.57 1.52
N SER A 194 9.72 -18.47 0.44
CA SER A 194 10.13 -17.72 -0.74
C SER A 194 10.34 -16.22 -0.49
N LEU A 195 9.79 -15.68 0.61
CA LEU A 195 9.96 -14.29 1.02
C LEU A 195 11.13 -14.07 1.99
N SER A 196 11.74 -15.14 2.53
CA SER A 196 12.79 -15.04 3.56
C SER A 196 13.98 -14.18 3.14
N ALA A 197 14.38 -14.24 1.87
CA ALA A 197 15.46 -13.42 1.31
C ALA A 197 15.16 -11.92 1.25
N PHE A 198 13.89 -11.51 1.40
CA PHE A 198 13.42 -10.12 1.33
C PHE A 198 12.99 -9.57 2.70
N VAL A 199 13.07 -10.38 3.75
CA VAL A 199 12.84 -9.99 5.14
C VAL A 199 14.20 -9.82 5.81
N PRO A 200 14.54 -8.62 6.32
CA PRO A 200 15.81 -8.40 6.99
C PRO A 200 15.87 -9.21 8.29
N ASP A 201 17.01 -9.81 8.60
CA ASP A 201 17.25 -10.46 9.90
C ASP A 201 17.69 -9.39 10.91
N ASN A 202 16.83 -9.10 11.87
CA ASN A 202 17.06 -8.15 12.95
C ASN A 202 16.26 -8.56 14.19
N GLU A 203 16.40 -7.83 15.28
CA GLU A 203 15.75 -8.13 16.56
C GLU A 203 14.22 -8.36 16.43
N THR A 204 13.55 -7.64 15.54
CA THR A 204 12.08 -7.74 15.36
C THR A 204 11.69 -8.96 14.52
N THR A 205 12.48 -9.31 13.50
CA THR A 205 12.13 -10.33 12.50
C THR A 205 12.85 -11.65 12.69
N HIS A 206 13.89 -11.69 13.52
CA HIS A 206 14.69 -12.90 13.76
C HIS A 206 13.83 -14.11 14.17
N MET A 207 12.89 -13.92 15.10
CA MET A 207 11.97 -14.98 15.52
C MET A 207 11.07 -15.45 14.38
N LEU A 208 10.56 -14.54 13.56
CA LEU A 208 9.73 -14.88 12.38
C LEU A 208 10.52 -15.75 11.40
N LEU A 209 11.78 -15.38 11.12
CA LEU A 209 12.67 -16.13 10.23
C LEU A 209 13.02 -17.50 10.83
N ALA A 210 13.25 -17.58 12.13
CA ALA A 210 13.51 -18.84 12.83
C ALA A 210 12.28 -19.77 12.73
N VAL A 211 11.09 -19.29 13.03
CA VAL A 211 9.84 -20.07 12.90
C VAL A 211 9.63 -20.53 11.46
N ASN A 212 9.81 -19.62 10.48
CA ASN A 212 9.72 -20.00 9.07
C ASN A 212 10.71 -21.12 8.69
N ALA A 213 11.95 -21.01 9.12
CA ALA A 213 12.97 -22.02 8.85
C ALA A 213 12.59 -23.38 9.43
N VAL A 214 12.14 -23.40 10.70
CA VAL A 214 11.71 -24.62 11.39
C VAL A 214 10.51 -25.27 10.72
N LEU A 215 9.49 -24.50 10.37
CA LEU A 215 8.30 -25.00 9.66
C LEU A 215 8.61 -25.50 8.25
N ASN A 216 9.76 -25.13 7.67
CA ASN A 216 10.30 -25.66 6.43
C ASN A 216 11.38 -26.73 6.63
N GLY A 217 11.48 -27.32 7.85
CA GLY A 217 12.37 -28.45 8.16
C GLY A 217 13.84 -28.08 8.37
N ARG A 218 14.18 -26.80 8.50
CA ARG A 218 15.54 -26.33 8.77
C ARG A 218 15.68 -26.03 10.27
N PHE A 219 16.19 -27.00 11.02
CA PHE A 219 16.31 -26.92 12.49
C PHE A 219 17.68 -26.38 12.94
N ASP A 220 18.74 -26.67 12.17
CA ASP A 220 20.09 -26.26 12.50
C ASP A 220 20.23 -24.74 12.56
N GLY A 221 20.77 -24.23 13.64
CA GLY A 221 20.96 -22.81 13.89
C GLY A 221 19.72 -22.08 14.44
N TYR A 222 18.53 -22.69 14.44
CA TYR A 222 17.31 -22.07 14.93
C TYR A 222 16.70 -22.69 16.18
N TYR A 223 17.18 -23.87 16.57
CA TYR A 223 16.70 -24.59 17.74
C TYR A 223 16.71 -23.73 19.01
N GLU A 224 17.83 -23.12 19.35
CA GLU A 224 17.98 -22.28 20.54
C GLU A 224 17.04 -21.05 20.54
N THR A 225 16.79 -20.48 19.38
CA THR A 225 15.91 -19.32 19.23
C THR A 225 14.45 -19.69 19.49
N VAL A 226 13.99 -20.81 18.95
CA VAL A 226 12.60 -21.27 19.11
C VAL A 226 12.39 -21.89 20.50
N ALA A 227 13.38 -22.64 21.03
CA ALA A 227 13.31 -23.25 22.35
C ALA A 227 13.12 -22.19 23.47
N LYS A 228 13.72 -21.01 23.33
CA LYS A 228 13.55 -19.90 24.29
C LYS A 228 12.13 -19.37 24.40
N THR A 229 11.25 -19.67 23.44
CA THR A 229 9.84 -19.23 23.47
C THR A 229 8.99 -20.01 24.45
N GLY A 230 9.45 -21.15 24.94
CA GLY A 230 8.80 -21.96 25.97
C GLY A 230 9.07 -23.43 25.80
N GLN A 231 9.05 -24.14 26.93
CA GLN A 231 9.39 -25.59 27.01
C GLN A 231 8.50 -26.45 26.06
N ARG A 232 7.27 -26.07 25.80
CA ARG A 232 6.40 -26.81 24.89
C ARG A 232 6.83 -26.64 23.42
N ASN A 233 7.25 -25.46 23.04
CA ASN A 233 7.82 -25.23 21.72
C ASN A 233 9.15 -25.97 21.55
N GLU A 234 9.97 -26.03 22.60
CA GLU A 234 11.18 -26.83 22.64
C GLU A 234 10.86 -28.33 22.47
N LEU A 235 9.85 -28.85 23.18
CA LEU A 235 9.39 -30.24 23.02
C LEU A 235 8.98 -30.56 21.59
N VAL A 236 8.18 -29.68 20.94
CA VAL A 236 7.79 -29.85 19.53
C VAL A 236 9.02 -29.81 18.60
N MET A 237 10.01 -28.97 18.89
CA MET A 237 11.26 -28.92 18.13
C MET A 237 12.06 -30.24 18.27
N LEU A 238 12.19 -30.77 19.47
CA LEU A 238 12.87 -32.05 19.73
C LEU A 238 12.19 -33.21 18.97
N LEU A 239 10.84 -33.24 18.98
CA LEU A 239 10.08 -34.22 18.21
C LEU A 239 10.31 -34.09 16.70
N ALA A 240 10.30 -32.85 16.17
CA ALA A 240 10.56 -32.55 14.75
C ALA A 240 11.99 -33.00 14.34
N MET A 241 12.97 -32.84 15.25
CA MET A 241 14.36 -33.29 15.07
C MET A 241 14.55 -34.77 15.33
N LYS A 242 13.52 -35.56 15.68
CA LYS A 242 13.55 -36.97 16.03
C LYS A 242 14.43 -37.25 17.27
N ARG A 243 14.61 -36.29 18.15
CA ARG A 243 15.35 -36.43 19.43
C ARG A 243 14.34 -36.89 20.52
N ASN A 244 13.77 -38.10 20.32
CA ASN A 244 12.62 -38.59 21.08
C ASN A 244 12.91 -38.78 22.58
N ASP A 245 14.11 -39.26 22.95
CA ASP A 245 14.52 -39.43 24.38
C ASP A 245 14.57 -38.10 25.12
N GLU A 246 15.11 -37.06 24.49
CA GLU A 246 15.20 -35.73 25.06
C GLU A 246 13.80 -35.09 25.14
N ALA A 247 12.97 -35.29 24.10
CA ALA A 247 11.60 -34.86 24.09
C ALA A 247 10.78 -35.50 25.23
N LEU A 248 10.91 -36.81 25.44
CA LEU A 248 10.26 -37.50 26.56
C LEU A 248 10.74 -36.98 27.92
N LYS A 249 12.06 -36.79 28.10
CA LYS A 249 12.59 -36.22 29.32
C LYS A 249 12.06 -34.83 29.62
N LEU A 250 11.96 -33.95 28.60
CA LEU A 250 11.41 -32.62 28.73
C LEU A 250 9.89 -32.65 29.02
N SER A 251 9.15 -33.54 28.35
CA SER A 251 7.71 -33.68 28.54
C SER A 251 7.31 -34.02 29.98
N LYS A 252 8.15 -34.80 30.68
CA LYS A 252 7.97 -35.17 32.11
C LYS A 252 8.18 -34.00 33.07
N GLN A 253 8.76 -32.88 32.62
CA GLN A 253 8.96 -31.67 33.40
C GLN A 253 7.81 -30.66 33.18
N LEU A 254 6.97 -30.88 32.16
CA LEU A 254 5.84 -30.01 31.87
C LEU A 254 4.66 -30.32 32.80
N PRO A 255 3.81 -29.30 33.11
CA PRO A 255 2.60 -29.52 33.90
C PRO A 255 1.65 -30.52 33.26
N ASP A 256 1.01 -31.36 34.05
CA ASP A 256 0.05 -32.39 33.63
C ASP A 256 -1.41 -31.84 33.56
N ASP A 257 -1.58 -30.53 33.60
CA ASP A 257 -2.86 -29.87 33.61
C ASP A 257 -3.39 -29.50 32.20
N GLN A 258 -2.66 -29.92 31.17
CA GLN A 258 -3.02 -29.56 29.78
C GLN A 258 -3.02 -30.76 28.84
N ALA A 259 -4.13 -30.93 28.15
CA ALA A 259 -4.35 -32.00 27.17
C ALA A 259 -3.20 -32.11 26.15
N LEU A 260 -2.70 -30.98 25.64
CA LEU A 260 -1.60 -30.98 24.67
C LEU A 260 -0.30 -31.54 25.23
N THR A 261 -0.01 -31.38 26.51
CA THR A 261 1.18 -31.99 27.15
C THR A 261 1.11 -33.50 27.12
N HIS A 262 -0.03 -34.08 27.48
CA HIS A 262 -0.26 -35.53 27.40
C HIS A 262 -0.22 -36.03 25.95
N TYR A 263 -0.79 -35.26 25.00
CA TYR A 263 -0.75 -35.60 23.59
C TYR A 263 0.70 -35.69 23.04
N LEU A 264 1.51 -34.65 23.31
CA LEU A 264 2.93 -34.67 22.89
C LEU A 264 3.75 -35.77 23.57
N ARG A 265 3.42 -36.10 24.84
CA ARG A 265 4.04 -37.20 25.54
C ARG A 265 3.69 -38.55 24.94
N ALA A 266 2.44 -38.73 24.51
CA ALA A 266 2.00 -39.91 23.78
C ALA A 266 2.79 -40.10 22.48
N ILE A 267 3.02 -39.01 21.71
CA ILE A 267 3.89 -39.06 20.52
C ILE A 267 5.31 -39.52 20.88
N CYS A 268 5.93 -38.94 21.94
CA CYS A 268 7.25 -39.34 22.36
C CYS A 268 7.34 -40.83 22.68
N LEU A 269 6.39 -41.34 23.49
CA LEU A 269 6.34 -42.73 23.94
C LEU A 269 6.09 -43.68 22.76
N ASN A 270 5.14 -43.36 21.86
CA ASN A 270 4.88 -44.21 20.70
C ASN A 270 6.09 -44.32 19.76
N ARG A 271 6.80 -43.21 19.52
CA ARG A 271 8.03 -43.22 18.72
C ARG A 271 9.18 -43.96 19.38
N LEU A 272 9.13 -44.20 20.71
CA LEU A 272 10.10 -45.00 21.48
C LEU A 272 9.60 -46.44 21.68
N GLU A 273 8.51 -46.85 21.02
CA GLU A 273 7.87 -48.16 21.10
C GLU A 273 7.30 -48.52 22.50
N GLU A 274 7.12 -47.50 23.37
CA GLU A 274 6.46 -47.64 24.68
C GLU A 274 4.94 -47.53 24.51
N VAL A 275 4.35 -48.43 23.72
CA VAL A 275 2.96 -48.33 23.18
C VAL A 275 1.91 -48.27 24.29
N SER A 276 2.06 -49.08 25.39
CA SER A 276 1.08 -49.07 26.49
C SER A 276 1.02 -47.73 27.19
N ASP A 277 2.16 -47.14 27.49
CA ASP A 277 2.23 -45.83 28.16
C ASP A 277 1.78 -44.69 27.21
N ALA A 278 2.09 -44.83 25.90
CA ALA A 278 1.61 -43.92 24.87
C ALA A 278 0.10 -43.89 24.78
N TYR A 279 -0.55 -45.06 24.81
CA TYR A 279 -2.00 -45.18 24.82
C TYR A 279 -2.66 -44.48 26.03
N ASP A 280 -2.10 -44.75 27.22
CA ASP A 280 -2.61 -44.13 28.45
C ASP A 280 -2.46 -42.59 28.45
N GLU A 281 -1.38 -42.05 27.93
CA GLU A 281 -1.18 -40.62 27.80
C GLU A 281 -2.10 -40.03 26.73
N LEU A 282 -2.31 -40.71 25.57
CA LEU A 282 -3.26 -40.27 24.54
C LEU A 282 -4.68 -40.24 25.10
N ARG A 283 -5.08 -41.27 25.85
CA ARG A 283 -6.41 -41.35 26.48
C ARG A 283 -6.62 -40.16 27.42
N LYS A 284 -5.66 -39.84 28.27
CA LYS A 284 -5.73 -38.66 29.17
C LYS A 284 -5.91 -37.37 28.36
N ALA A 285 -5.16 -37.20 27.26
CA ALA A 285 -5.27 -36.03 26.39
C ALA A 285 -6.67 -35.89 25.81
N LEU A 286 -7.26 -37.00 25.30
CA LEU A 286 -8.60 -37.02 24.71
C LEU A 286 -9.73 -36.84 25.72
N ASP A 287 -9.53 -37.32 26.96
CA ASP A 287 -10.48 -37.11 28.05
C ASP A 287 -10.51 -35.63 28.51
N MET A 288 -9.34 -34.97 28.50
CA MET A 288 -9.22 -33.56 28.84
C MET A 288 -9.72 -32.62 27.72
N ASP A 289 -9.44 -32.97 26.46
CA ASP A 289 -9.85 -32.22 25.28
C ASP A 289 -10.31 -33.16 24.15
N PRO A 290 -11.61 -33.45 24.05
CA PRO A 290 -12.16 -34.31 23.02
C PRO A 290 -11.95 -33.80 21.58
N SER A 291 -11.66 -32.51 21.37
CA SER A 291 -11.39 -31.97 20.04
C SER A 291 -10.10 -32.54 19.41
N LEU A 292 -9.15 -32.98 20.24
CA LEU A 292 -7.91 -33.62 19.78
C LEU A 292 -8.15 -34.99 19.10
N LYS A 293 -9.31 -35.61 19.26
CA LYS A 293 -9.62 -36.88 18.64
C LYS A 293 -9.54 -36.83 17.10
N GLN A 294 -10.04 -35.74 16.51
CA GLN A 294 -9.96 -35.54 15.06
C GLN A 294 -8.50 -35.37 14.60
N VAL A 295 -7.70 -34.67 15.39
CA VAL A 295 -6.27 -34.46 15.13
C VAL A 295 -5.55 -35.81 15.22
N ALA A 296 -5.78 -36.59 16.28
CA ALA A 296 -5.15 -37.89 16.50
C ALA A 296 -5.46 -38.92 15.38
N HIS A 297 -6.65 -38.89 14.81
CA HIS A 297 -6.96 -39.74 13.66
C HIS A 297 -6.17 -39.40 12.40
N ALA A 298 -5.76 -38.15 12.24
CA ALA A 298 -4.97 -37.68 11.10
C ALA A 298 -3.45 -37.70 11.36
N ASP A 299 -3.04 -37.89 12.61
CA ASP A 299 -1.64 -37.85 13.03
C ASP A 299 -1.01 -39.23 12.94
N GLY A 300 -0.05 -39.39 12.02
CA GLY A 300 0.66 -40.65 11.80
C GLY A 300 1.48 -41.12 12.99
N ASP A 301 1.73 -40.30 14.01
CA ASP A 301 2.46 -40.64 15.19
C ASP A 301 1.63 -41.32 16.32
N VAL A 302 0.30 -41.24 16.23
CA VAL A 302 -0.60 -41.75 17.30
C VAL A 302 -1.90 -42.40 16.77
N ASN A 303 -2.16 -42.38 15.46
CA ASN A 303 -3.41 -42.91 14.90
C ASN A 303 -3.56 -44.44 15.07
N ASP A 304 -2.46 -45.17 15.10
CA ASP A 304 -2.39 -46.60 15.38
C ASP A 304 -2.90 -46.92 16.79
N LEU A 305 -2.59 -46.09 17.80
CA LEU A 305 -3.10 -46.24 19.16
C LEU A 305 -4.64 -46.19 19.27
N LEU A 306 -5.31 -45.55 18.30
CA LEU A 306 -6.78 -45.44 18.24
C LEU A 306 -7.43 -46.72 17.63
N LEU A 307 -6.67 -47.48 16.85
CA LEU A 307 -7.16 -48.72 16.17
C LEU A 307 -7.19 -49.89 17.14
N ASP A 308 -6.23 -50.03 18.00
CA ASP A 308 -6.10 -51.13 18.98
C ASP A 308 -7.22 -51.08 20.05
N SER A 309 -7.90 -49.98 20.22
CA SER A 309 -9.03 -49.84 21.14
C SER A 309 -10.31 -50.58 20.69
N LYS A 310 -10.41 -51.05 19.43
CA LYS A 310 -11.59 -51.73 18.87
C LYS A 310 -11.53 -53.26 18.98
N ASP A 311 -10.34 -53.84 19.19
CA ASP A 311 -10.15 -55.30 19.22
C ASP A 311 -10.16 -55.91 20.64
N ASN A 312 -10.37 -55.10 21.68
CA ASN A 312 -10.43 -55.56 23.08
C ASN A 312 -11.83 -55.51 23.71
N HIS A 313 -12.91 -55.73 22.93
CA HIS A 313 -14.28 -55.94 23.46
C HIS A 313 -14.94 -57.18 22.90
#